data_670521d5e8e64782531813d0d99b41b6
#
_entry.id   670521d5e8e64782531813d0d99b41b6
#
_cell.length_a   1.000
_cell.length_b   1.000
_cell.length_c   1.000
_cell.angle_alpha   90.00
_cell.angle_beta   90.00
_cell.angle_gamma   90.00
#
_symmetry.space_group_name_H-M   'P 1'
#
loop_
_entity.id
_entity.type
_entity.pdbx_description
1 polymer ?
#
loop_
_entity_poly.entity_id
_entity_poly.type
_entity_poly.pdbx_seq_one_letter_code
_entity_poly.pdbx_strand_id
1 'polypeptide(L)'
;YHVIKYYIAEQDMKGYGNETHDAPLLRYAEVLLNLAEAKVELGTITQSDLDRTVNVIRDRAGMPHLTLNPVMDPKYAAEGLSSLIIEIRRERRVELCFEDTRYQDLMRWKWGKRLANRVLGMRFEPSDFDNPRFNPSEGKADPERVKLFELNGKHYIDVFAGTDWENRSFDENKHYY
;
A
#
# COMPACT_ATOMS: atom_id res chain seq x y z
N TYR A 1 -5.68 10.12 -8.34
CA TYR A 1 -4.72 10.63 -7.35
C TYR A 1 -3.34 10.64 -7.96
N HIS A 2 -2.61 11.77 -7.85
CA HIS A 2 -1.20 11.85 -8.23
C HIS A 2 -0.33 11.46 -7.05
N VAL A 3 0.74 10.72 -7.33
CA VAL A 3 1.78 10.42 -6.33
C VAL A 3 2.66 11.66 -6.22
N ILE A 4 2.70 12.25 -5.02
CA ILE A 4 3.51 13.45 -4.75
C ILE A 4 4.75 13.14 -3.89
N LYS A 5 4.99 11.87 -3.58
CA LYS A 5 6.17 11.44 -2.83
C LYS A 5 7.42 11.71 -3.67
N TYR A 6 8.40 12.39 -3.09
CA TYR A 6 9.61 12.89 -3.76
C TYR A 6 9.36 13.97 -4.84
N TYR A 7 8.14 14.51 -4.92
CA TYR A 7 7.86 15.62 -5.80
C TYR A 7 8.46 16.91 -5.28
N ILE A 8 9.20 17.62 -6.12
CA ILE A 8 9.76 18.95 -5.81
C ILE A 8 9.23 19.92 -6.87
N ALA A 9 8.25 20.76 -6.48
CA ALA A 9 7.53 21.64 -7.38
C ALA A 9 8.42 22.58 -8.21
N GLU A 10 9.52 23.05 -7.62
CA GLU A 10 10.47 23.94 -8.29
C GLU A 10 11.25 23.26 -9.41
N GLN A 11 11.36 21.93 -9.38
CA GLN A 11 12.10 21.16 -10.38
C GLN A 11 11.21 20.66 -11.51
N ASP A 12 9.91 20.53 -11.26
CA ASP A 12 8.94 20.12 -12.27
C ASP A 12 8.89 21.09 -13.49
N MET A 13 9.31 22.32 -13.26
CA MET A 13 9.42 23.36 -14.29
C MET A 13 10.62 23.19 -15.23
N LYS A 14 11.55 22.29 -14.94
CA LYS A 14 12.81 22.14 -15.70
C LYS A 14 12.72 21.18 -16.89
N GLY A 15 11.61 20.48 -17.04
CA GLY A 15 11.42 19.51 -18.09
C GLY A 15 12.02 18.12 -17.77
N TYR A 16 11.56 17.13 -18.50
CA TYR A 16 11.93 15.72 -18.27
C TYR A 16 13.44 15.49 -18.39
N GLY A 17 13.99 14.78 -17.41
CA GLY A 17 15.40 14.41 -17.41
C GLY A 17 16.36 15.47 -16.84
N ASN A 18 15.82 16.57 -16.32
CA ASN A 18 16.62 17.67 -15.72
C ASN A 18 16.48 17.75 -14.20
N GLU A 19 15.93 16.70 -13.57
CA GLU A 19 15.83 16.62 -12.12
C GLU A 19 17.21 16.51 -11.49
N THR A 20 17.41 17.25 -10.42
CA THR A 20 18.67 17.29 -9.64
C THR A 20 18.51 16.77 -8.22
N HIS A 21 17.34 16.22 -7.87
CA HIS A 21 17.10 15.65 -6.55
C HIS A 21 17.62 14.21 -6.46
N ASP A 22 18.17 13.87 -5.33
CA ASP A 22 18.65 12.52 -5.04
C ASP A 22 17.47 11.58 -4.75
N ALA A 23 17.53 10.36 -5.30
CA ALA A 23 16.63 9.29 -4.91
C ALA A 23 17.13 8.67 -3.61
N PRO A 24 16.37 8.72 -2.50
CA PRO A 24 16.81 8.12 -1.25
C PRO A 24 16.80 6.60 -1.37
N LEU A 25 17.98 5.97 -1.20
CA LEU A 25 18.13 4.52 -1.21
C LEU A 25 17.74 3.90 0.14
N LEU A 26 17.96 4.63 1.24
CA LEU A 26 17.63 4.23 2.59
C LEU A 26 17.21 5.47 3.39
N ARG A 27 16.09 5.37 4.12
CA ARG A 27 15.60 6.45 4.96
C ARG A 27 15.56 6.04 6.44
N TYR A 28 15.72 7.03 7.30
CA TYR A 28 15.67 6.81 8.76
C TYR A 28 14.34 6.17 9.21
N ALA A 29 13.21 6.50 8.55
CA ALA A 29 11.93 5.86 8.82
C ALA A 29 11.96 4.33 8.65
N GLU A 30 12.72 3.82 7.68
CA GLU A 30 12.89 2.37 7.52
C GLU A 30 13.62 1.76 8.71
N VAL A 31 14.69 2.41 9.19
CA VAL A 31 15.44 1.95 10.37
C VAL A 31 14.54 1.91 11.61
N LEU A 32 13.72 2.95 11.82
CA LEU A 32 12.77 2.99 12.93
C LEU A 32 11.74 1.87 12.86
N LEU A 33 11.20 1.59 11.67
CA LEU A 33 10.23 0.53 11.46
C LEU A 33 10.86 -0.87 11.60
N ASN A 34 12.10 -1.04 11.14
CA ASN A 34 12.86 -2.28 11.34
C ASN A 34 13.05 -2.56 12.83
N LEU A 35 13.44 -1.54 13.62
CA LEU A 35 13.63 -1.66 15.06
C LEU A 35 12.32 -2.02 15.78
N ALA A 36 11.22 -1.32 15.44
CA ALA A 36 9.92 -1.58 16.03
C ALA A 36 9.45 -3.03 15.74
N GLU A 37 9.55 -3.46 14.49
CA GLU A 37 9.17 -4.82 14.08
C GLU A 37 10.01 -5.87 14.80
N ALA A 38 11.33 -5.71 14.83
CA ALA A 38 12.22 -6.64 15.52
C ALA A 38 11.90 -6.78 17.03
N LYS A 39 11.60 -5.66 17.70
CA LYS A 39 11.25 -5.70 19.12
C LYS A 39 9.88 -6.35 19.39
N VAL A 40 8.90 -6.19 18.50
CA VAL A 40 7.62 -6.90 18.61
C VAL A 40 7.81 -8.40 18.41
N GLU A 41 8.55 -8.80 17.40
CA GLU A 41 8.83 -10.22 17.10
C GLU A 41 9.60 -10.91 18.28
N LEU A 42 10.48 -10.17 18.95
CA LEU A 42 11.19 -10.63 20.14
C LEU A 42 10.35 -10.57 21.43
N GLY A 43 9.16 -10.00 21.41
CA GLY A 43 8.32 -9.80 22.59
C GLY A 43 8.90 -8.81 23.61
N THR A 44 9.81 -7.93 23.21
CA THR A 44 10.52 -6.99 24.09
C THR A 44 10.12 -5.53 23.90
N ILE A 45 9.13 -5.27 23.06
CA ILE A 45 8.68 -3.90 22.78
C ILE A 45 8.04 -3.24 24.00
N THR A 46 8.36 -1.99 24.20
CA THR A 46 7.76 -1.11 25.22
C THR A 46 7.05 0.07 24.58
N GLN A 47 6.19 0.78 25.34
CA GLN A 47 5.58 2.01 24.84
C GLN A 47 6.66 3.04 24.49
N SER A 48 7.70 3.16 25.30
CA SER A 48 8.84 4.06 25.00
C SER A 48 9.54 3.70 23.69
N ASP A 49 9.57 2.40 23.32
CA ASP A 49 10.11 1.99 22.01
C ASP A 49 9.19 2.45 20.87
N LEU A 50 7.87 2.32 21.02
CA LEU A 50 6.91 2.85 20.04
C LEU A 50 7.05 4.36 19.90
N ASP A 51 7.20 5.08 21.02
CA ASP A 51 7.28 6.56 21.04
C ASP A 51 8.51 7.08 20.31
N ARG A 52 9.63 6.36 20.37
CA ARG A 52 10.87 6.74 19.64
C ARG A 52 11.04 6.09 18.26
N THR A 53 10.06 5.30 17.81
CA THR A 53 10.08 4.65 16.50
C THR A 53 8.84 5.01 15.70
N VAL A 54 7.79 4.22 15.78
CA VAL A 54 6.55 4.39 14.99
C VAL A 54 5.89 5.74 15.26
N ASN A 55 5.85 6.17 16.52
CA ASN A 55 5.18 7.42 16.90
C ASN A 55 5.89 8.67 16.38
N VAL A 56 7.21 8.64 16.20
CA VAL A 56 7.95 9.72 15.50
C VAL A 56 7.46 9.88 14.06
N ILE A 57 7.17 8.78 13.37
CA ILE A 57 6.63 8.79 12.00
C ILE A 57 5.19 9.32 12.00
N ARG A 58 4.39 8.88 12.97
CA ARG A 58 3.00 9.32 13.13
C ARG A 58 2.90 10.80 13.49
N ASP A 59 3.77 11.32 14.34
CA ASP A 59 3.84 12.75 14.67
C ASP A 59 4.07 13.60 13.42
N ARG A 60 5.02 13.20 12.58
CA ARG A 60 5.26 13.88 11.30
C ARG A 60 4.04 13.89 10.39
N ALA A 61 3.23 12.82 10.42
CA ALA A 61 2.03 12.67 9.62
C ALA A 61 0.76 13.24 10.29
N GLY A 62 0.86 13.78 11.51
CA GLY A 62 -0.31 14.25 12.28
C GLY A 62 -1.26 13.12 12.70
N MET A 63 -0.75 11.90 12.89
CA MET A 63 -1.52 10.72 13.25
C MET A 63 -1.51 10.46 14.77
N PRO A 64 -2.60 9.90 15.35
CA PRO A 64 -2.59 9.49 16.75
C PRO A 64 -1.50 8.46 17.04
N HIS A 65 -0.92 8.52 18.23
CA HIS A 65 0.11 7.59 18.67
C HIS A 65 -0.38 6.13 18.69
N LEU A 66 0.50 5.23 18.27
CA LEU A 66 0.30 3.79 18.43
C LEU A 66 0.60 3.40 19.88
N THR A 67 -0.27 2.57 20.45
CA THR A 67 -0.12 1.97 21.79
C THR A 67 0.21 0.48 21.68
N LEU A 68 0.62 -0.13 22.78
CA LEU A 68 0.96 -1.57 22.82
C LEU A 68 -0.22 -2.48 22.48
N ASN A 69 -1.46 -2.03 22.71
CA ASN A 69 -2.67 -2.82 22.49
C ASN A 69 -3.62 -2.09 21.53
N PRO A 70 -3.28 -1.96 20.25
CA PRO A 70 -4.18 -1.36 19.28
C PRO A 70 -5.36 -2.29 19.00
N VAL A 71 -6.46 -1.72 18.52
CA VAL A 71 -7.62 -2.49 18.08
C VAL A 71 -7.23 -3.34 16.88
N MET A 72 -7.58 -4.64 16.92
CA MET A 72 -7.34 -5.54 15.80
C MET A 72 -8.16 -5.13 14.57
N ASP A 73 -7.51 -4.96 13.43
CA ASP A 73 -8.22 -4.80 12.16
C ASP A 73 -8.91 -6.14 11.80
N PRO A 74 -10.24 -6.17 11.68
CA PRO A 74 -10.99 -7.40 11.39
C PRO A 74 -10.50 -8.15 10.15
N LYS A 75 -9.94 -7.44 9.18
CA LYS A 75 -9.37 -8.03 7.96
C LYS A 75 -8.22 -9.00 8.24
N TYR A 76 -7.54 -8.83 9.36
CA TYR A 76 -6.36 -9.60 9.74
C TYR A 76 -6.60 -10.51 10.95
N ALA A 77 -7.81 -10.55 11.48
CA ALA A 77 -8.12 -11.33 12.69
C ALA A 77 -7.82 -12.83 12.56
N ALA A 78 -7.92 -13.38 11.35
CA ALA A 78 -7.63 -14.78 11.05
C ALA A 78 -6.12 -15.10 10.83
N GLU A 79 -5.24 -14.09 10.83
CA GLU A 79 -3.81 -14.28 10.55
C GLU A 79 -3.01 -14.88 11.71
N GLY A 80 -3.61 -14.98 12.91
CA GLY A 80 -2.93 -15.51 14.10
C GLY A 80 -1.82 -14.60 14.65
N LEU A 81 -1.77 -13.33 14.23
CA LEU A 81 -0.78 -12.35 14.64
C LEU A 81 -1.36 -11.37 15.67
N SER A 82 -0.50 -10.76 16.48
CA SER A 82 -0.94 -9.70 17.39
C SER A 82 -1.39 -8.46 16.63
N SER A 83 -2.34 -7.70 17.21
CA SER A 83 -2.80 -6.45 16.63
C SER A 83 -1.64 -5.45 16.44
N LEU A 84 -0.67 -5.46 17.33
CA LEU A 84 0.47 -4.57 17.28
C LEU A 84 1.38 -4.85 16.07
N ILE A 85 1.70 -6.13 15.78
CA ILE A 85 2.51 -6.45 14.59
C ILE A 85 1.77 -6.12 13.31
N ILE A 86 0.45 -6.32 13.27
CA ILE A 86 -0.39 -5.94 12.12
C ILE A 86 -0.32 -4.42 11.87
N GLU A 87 -0.41 -3.61 12.93
CA GLU A 87 -0.30 -2.15 12.82
C GLU A 87 1.10 -1.71 12.37
N ILE A 88 2.17 -2.28 12.91
CA ILE A 88 3.54 -1.94 12.48
C ILE A 88 3.76 -2.32 11.00
N ARG A 89 3.28 -3.47 10.56
CA ARG A 89 3.34 -3.87 9.15
C ARG A 89 2.50 -2.94 8.26
N ARG A 90 1.40 -2.40 8.78
CA ARG A 90 0.60 -1.39 8.08
C ARG A 90 1.35 -0.07 7.95
N GLU A 91 1.94 0.42 9.06
CA GLU A 91 2.78 1.63 9.03
C GLU A 91 3.92 1.51 8.01
N ARG A 92 4.62 0.37 8.03
CA ARG A 92 5.68 0.10 7.07
C ARG A 92 5.19 0.16 5.62
N ARG A 93 4.05 -0.45 5.33
CA ARG A 93 3.45 -0.42 4.00
C ARG A 93 3.10 1.00 3.54
N VAL A 94 2.58 1.83 4.44
CA VAL A 94 2.16 3.20 4.13
C VAL A 94 3.37 4.12 4.00
N GLU A 95 4.27 4.07 4.98
CA GLU A 95 5.44 4.95 5.03
C GLU A 95 6.42 4.68 3.89
N LEU A 96 6.68 3.41 3.57
CA LEU A 96 7.63 3.01 2.53
C LEU A 96 6.97 2.74 1.16
N CYS A 97 5.76 3.26 0.96
CA CYS A 97 5.06 3.18 -0.32
C CYS A 97 5.91 3.83 -1.43
N PHE A 98 6.07 3.15 -2.57
CA PHE A 98 6.92 3.55 -3.71
C PHE A 98 8.44 3.58 -3.41
N GLU A 99 8.90 2.78 -2.44
CA GLU A 99 10.34 2.63 -2.12
C GLU A 99 10.83 1.19 -2.30
N ASP A 100 10.14 0.42 -3.14
CA ASP A 100 10.50 -0.94 -3.56
C ASP A 100 10.66 -1.99 -2.44
N THR A 101 10.21 -1.68 -1.22
CA THR A 101 10.33 -2.58 -0.06
C THR A 101 9.20 -3.61 0.03
N ARG A 102 8.08 -3.37 -0.65
CA ARG A 102 6.84 -4.14 -0.45
C ARG A 102 6.96 -5.61 -0.82
N TYR A 103 7.65 -5.93 -1.92
CA TYR A 103 7.82 -7.31 -2.36
C TYR A 103 8.61 -8.13 -1.33
N GLN A 104 9.75 -7.61 -0.89
CA GLN A 104 10.60 -8.25 0.13
C GLN A 104 9.83 -8.44 1.45
N ASP A 105 9.05 -7.45 1.86
CA ASP A 105 8.20 -7.54 3.06
C ASP A 105 7.17 -8.68 2.94
N LEU A 106 6.49 -8.80 1.82
CA LEU A 106 5.52 -9.88 1.60
C LEU A 106 6.18 -11.26 1.65
N MET A 107 7.39 -11.39 1.07
CA MET A 107 8.12 -12.66 1.09
C MET A 107 8.57 -13.03 2.51
N ARG A 108 9.25 -12.13 3.22
CA ARG A 108 9.77 -12.41 4.58
C ARG A 108 8.64 -12.63 5.61
N TRP A 109 7.45 -12.03 5.41
CA TRP A 109 6.29 -12.26 6.26
C TRP A 109 5.47 -13.51 5.86
N LYS A 110 5.87 -14.23 4.82
CA LYS A 110 5.12 -15.34 4.22
C LYS A 110 3.71 -14.92 3.75
N TRP A 111 3.57 -13.70 3.31
CA TRP A 111 2.32 -13.11 2.79
C TRP A 111 2.27 -13.08 1.26
N GLY A 112 3.10 -13.87 0.59
CA GLY A 112 3.19 -13.92 -0.87
C GLY A 112 1.87 -14.21 -1.59
N LYS A 113 0.96 -14.97 -0.97
CA LYS A 113 -0.41 -15.18 -1.49
C LYS A 113 -1.15 -13.89 -1.82
N ARG A 114 -0.80 -12.77 -1.16
CA ARG A 114 -1.42 -11.46 -1.42
C ARG A 114 -1.07 -10.91 -2.80
N LEU A 115 -0.01 -11.41 -3.44
CA LEU A 115 0.32 -11.07 -4.82
C LEU A 115 -0.66 -11.66 -5.83
N ALA A 116 -1.37 -12.73 -5.47
CA ALA A 116 -2.42 -13.33 -6.28
C ALA A 116 -3.76 -12.59 -6.18
N ASN A 117 -3.92 -11.63 -5.26
CA ASN A 117 -5.14 -10.85 -5.15
C ASN A 117 -5.39 -10.06 -6.44
N ARG A 118 -6.64 -10.02 -6.87
CA ARG A 118 -7.04 -9.22 -8.02
C ARG A 118 -6.71 -7.74 -7.79
N VAL A 119 -6.11 -7.11 -8.79
CA VAL A 119 -5.82 -5.67 -8.73
C VAL A 119 -7.03 -4.91 -9.24
N LEU A 120 -7.68 -4.23 -8.32
CA LEU A 120 -8.84 -3.39 -8.62
C LEU A 120 -8.41 -1.93 -8.72
N GLY A 121 -8.98 -1.24 -9.69
CA GLY A 121 -8.85 0.20 -9.86
C GLY A 121 -9.78 0.97 -8.91
N MET A 122 -10.18 2.16 -9.35
CA MET A 122 -11.12 2.97 -8.58
C MET A 122 -12.51 2.33 -8.51
N ARG A 123 -13.26 2.69 -7.48
CA ARG A 123 -14.69 2.37 -7.43
C ARG A 123 -15.39 3.04 -8.60
N PHE A 124 -16.21 2.27 -9.32
CA PHE A 124 -16.93 2.71 -10.50
C PHE A 124 -18.22 1.92 -10.60
N GLU A 125 -19.35 2.54 -10.34
CA GLU A 125 -20.64 1.88 -10.39
C GLU A 125 -21.17 1.85 -11.83
N PRO A 126 -22.07 0.92 -12.19
CA PRO A 126 -22.67 0.87 -13.54
C PRO A 126 -23.30 2.20 -13.99
N SER A 127 -23.84 3.00 -13.05
CA SER A 127 -24.39 4.32 -13.32
C SER A 127 -23.34 5.36 -13.74
N ASP A 128 -22.06 5.12 -13.43
CA ASP A 128 -20.98 6.05 -13.75
C ASP A 128 -20.59 6.01 -15.24
N PHE A 129 -21.05 5.01 -16.00
CA PHE A 129 -20.81 4.96 -17.44
C PHE A 129 -21.42 6.15 -18.19
N ASP A 130 -22.55 6.67 -17.71
CA ASP A 130 -23.22 7.82 -18.32
C ASP A 130 -22.77 9.17 -17.71
N ASN A 131 -21.80 9.15 -16.81
CA ASN A 131 -21.30 10.34 -16.14
C ASN A 131 -20.23 11.05 -16.99
N PRO A 132 -20.49 12.28 -17.51
CA PRO A 132 -19.55 13.00 -18.38
C PRO A 132 -18.24 13.37 -17.70
N ARG A 133 -18.14 13.27 -16.36
CA ARG A 133 -16.91 13.48 -15.61
C ARG A 133 -15.81 12.47 -15.97
N PHE A 134 -16.20 11.24 -16.34
CA PHE A 134 -15.24 10.17 -16.67
C PHE A 134 -14.85 10.13 -18.15
N ASN A 135 -15.64 10.74 -19.01
CA ASN A 135 -15.31 10.95 -20.41
C ASN A 135 -15.87 12.26 -20.94
N PRO A 136 -15.20 13.41 -20.66
CA PRO A 136 -15.71 14.72 -20.99
C PRO A 136 -15.88 14.96 -22.51
N SER A 137 -15.08 14.28 -23.34
CA SER A 137 -15.11 14.46 -24.80
C SER A 137 -16.21 13.67 -25.50
N GLU A 138 -16.60 12.51 -24.94
CA GLU A 138 -17.59 11.60 -25.53
C GLU A 138 -18.88 11.53 -24.71
N GLY A 139 -18.91 12.16 -23.54
CA GLY A 139 -20.08 12.22 -22.66
C GLY A 139 -20.31 11.00 -21.80
N LYS A 140 -19.60 9.89 -22.03
CA LYS A 140 -19.69 8.66 -21.23
C LYS A 140 -18.46 7.78 -21.36
N ALA A 141 -18.21 6.95 -20.35
CA ALA A 141 -17.16 5.93 -20.42
C ALA A 141 -17.59 4.78 -21.34
N ASP A 142 -16.61 4.15 -22.00
CA ASP A 142 -16.86 3.02 -22.91
C ASP A 142 -16.95 1.70 -22.11
N PRO A 143 -18.14 1.04 -22.09
CA PRO A 143 -18.31 -0.24 -21.38
C PRO A 143 -17.49 -1.38 -21.96
N GLU A 144 -17.03 -1.27 -23.20
CA GLU A 144 -16.18 -2.30 -23.80
C GLU A 144 -14.75 -2.21 -23.28
N ARG A 145 -14.29 -1.01 -22.94
CA ARG A 145 -12.94 -0.75 -22.41
C ARG A 145 -12.86 -0.84 -20.89
N VAL A 146 -13.92 -0.45 -20.20
CA VAL A 146 -13.97 -0.47 -18.73
C VAL A 146 -14.70 -1.73 -18.28
N LYS A 147 -13.95 -2.72 -17.81
CA LYS A 147 -14.51 -3.94 -17.21
C LYS A 147 -14.65 -3.75 -15.71
N LEU A 148 -15.78 -4.20 -15.15
CA LEU A 148 -16.08 -4.09 -13.73
C LEU A 148 -15.94 -5.42 -13.02
N PHE A 149 -15.48 -5.37 -11.79
CA PHE A 149 -15.44 -6.49 -10.85
C PHE A 149 -16.24 -6.12 -9.61
N GLU A 150 -17.18 -7.00 -9.21
CA GLU A 150 -17.96 -6.79 -8.00
C GLU A 150 -17.22 -7.39 -6.79
N LEU A 151 -17.07 -6.58 -5.75
CA LEU A 151 -16.53 -7.01 -4.46
C LEU A 151 -17.37 -6.40 -3.33
N ASN A 152 -17.96 -7.27 -2.49
CA ASN A 152 -18.78 -6.87 -1.34
C ASN A 152 -19.93 -5.89 -1.72
N GLY A 153 -20.62 -6.17 -2.82
CA GLY A 153 -21.73 -5.35 -3.31
C GLY A 153 -21.32 -3.99 -3.87
N LYS A 154 -20.06 -3.80 -4.19
CA LYS A 154 -19.51 -2.59 -4.83
C LYS A 154 -18.75 -2.97 -6.08
N HIS A 155 -18.83 -2.11 -7.10
CA HIS A 155 -18.12 -2.32 -8.35
C HIS A 155 -16.82 -1.51 -8.40
N TYR A 156 -15.82 -2.12 -8.99
CA TYR A 156 -14.49 -1.55 -9.18
C TYR A 156 -14.03 -1.79 -10.60
N ILE A 157 -13.25 -0.88 -11.17
CA ILE A 157 -12.60 -1.12 -12.45
C ILE A 157 -11.65 -2.31 -12.29
N ASP A 158 -11.80 -3.31 -13.13
CA ASP A 158 -10.87 -4.43 -13.22
C ASP A 158 -9.73 -4.07 -14.16
N VAL A 159 -8.59 -3.74 -13.57
CA VAL A 159 -7.43 -3.20 -14.30
C VAL A 159 -6.83 -4.20 -15.29
N PHE A 160 -6.95 -5.50 -14.99
CA PHE A 160 -6.33 -6.55 -15.79
C PHE A 160 -7.32 -7.52 -16.46
N ALA A 161 -8.62 -7.15 -16.49
CA ALA A 161 -9.63 -7.97 -17.14
C ALA A 161 -9.26 -8.30 -18.59
N GLY A 162 -9.34 -9.60 -18.94
CA GLY A 162 -9.02 -10.09 -20.28
C GLY A 162 -7.52 -10.14 -20.62
N THR A 163 -6.63 -9.90 -19.66
CA THR A 163 -5.17 -10.05 -19.83
C THR A 163 -4.65 -11.29 -19.11
N ASP A 164 -3.41 -11.70 -19.41
CA ASP A 164 -2.72 -12.81 -18.71
C ASP A 164 -2.54 -12.54 -17.21
N TRP A 165 -2.65 -11.28 -16.80
CA TRP A 165 -2.50 -10.82 -15.41
C TRP A 165 -3.81 -10.87 -14.61
N GLU A 166 -4.94 -11.19 -15.24
CA GLU A 166 -6.24 -11.29 -14.58
C GLU A 166 -6.26 -12.34 -13.48
N ASN A 167 -5.72 -13.52 -13.79
CA ASN A 167 -5.71 -14.69 -12.91
C ASN A 167 -4.31 -14.99 -12.39
N ARG A 168 -3.76 -14.05 -11.60
CA ARG A 168 -2.45 -14.23 -10.98
C ARG A 168 -2.49 -15.34 -9.94
N SER A 169 -1.42 -16.11 -9.87
CA SER A 169 -1.24 -17.15 -8.88
C SER A 169 0.05 -16.94 -8.10
N PHE A 170 0.11 -17.51 -6.91
CA PHE A 170 1.31 -17.57 -6.08
C PHE A 170 1.48 -19.02 -5.60
N ASP A 171 2.62 -19.62 -5.92
CA ASP A 171 2.94 -20.97 -5.49
C ASP A 171 3.80 -20.93 -4.22
N GLU A 172 3.21 -21.33 -3.10
CA GLU A 172 3.91 -21.33 -1.79
C GLU A 172 5.07 -22.33 -1.70
N ASN A 173 5.13 -23.30 -2.62
CA ASN A 173 6.20 -24.31 -2.64
C ASN A 173 7.40 -23.85 -3.48
N LYS A 174 7.29 -22.75 -4.21
CA LYS A 174 8.42 -22.17 -4.93
C LYS A 174 9.21 -21.21 -4.07
N HIS A 175 10.52 -21.20 -4.29
CA HIS A 175 11.41 -20.19 -3.71
C HIS A 175 11.42 -18.96 -4.63
N TYR A 176 11.01 -17.82 -4.10
CA TYR A 176 11.04 -16.52 -4.79
C TYR A 176 12.20 -15.72 -4.18
N TYR A 177 13.32 -15.68 -4.88
CA TYR A 177 14.53 -14.96 -4.49
C TYR A 177 14.64 -13.65 -5.26
#